data_e57ce1d69d3a93bcac7d9cf959967819
#
_entry.id   e57ce1d69d3a93bcac7d9cf959967819
#
_cell.length_a   1.000
_cell.length_b   1.000
_cell.length_c   1.000
_cell.angle_alpha   90.00
_cell.angle_beta   90.00
_cell.angle_gamma   90.00
#
_symmetry.space_group_name_H-M   'P 1'
#
loop_
_entity.id
_entity.type
_entity.pdbx_description
1 polymer ?
#
loop_
_entity_poly.entity_id
_entity_poly.type
_entity_poly.pdbx_seq_one_letter_code
_entity_poly.pdbx_strand_id
1 'polypeptide(L)'
;DAFNSNLSNPQWWDSSKESWTSQGKLSREPKALFPDAQIEFTMHYSKFFQGFLQIQTSGFGGASLASRLSKNLTGPWPGSMRFYTPEEAWTPSIMIYAGKAHPELSGAGLVLTYATNSLDFAQLMTDESLYYPRFLKMNWE
;
A
#
# COMPACT_ATOMS: atom_id res chain seq x y z
N ASP A 1 20.68 14.84 -3.52
CA ASP A 1 19.62 15.14 -2.50
C ASP A 1 18.27 15.25 -3.20
N ALA A 2 17.40 14.27 -2.99
CA ALA A 2 16.07 14.26 -3.61
C ALA A 2 15.20 15.47 -3.21
N PHE A 3 15.48 16.10 -2.08
CA PHE A 3 14.77 17.29 -1.60
C PHE A 3 15.26 18.61 -2.25
N ASN A 4 16.39 18.59 -2.93
CA ASN A 4 16.90 19.75 -3.66
C ASN A 4 16.58 19.69 -5.15
N SER A 5 15.91 18.65 -5.62
CA SER A 5 15.43 18.61 -6.99
C SER A 5 14.29 19.60 -7.20
N ASN A 6 14.34 20.31 -8.30
CA ASN A 6 13.29 21.25 -8.68
C ASN A 6 12.00 20.49 -9.04
N LEU A 7 11.03 20.47 -8.13
CA LEU A 7 9.70 19.87 -8.34
C LEU A 7 8.74 20.79 -9.11
N SER A 8 9.24 21.75 -9.86
CA SER A 8 8.44 22.80 -10.51
C SER A 8 7.51 22.31 -11.62
N ASN A 9 7.73 21.12 -12.16
CA ASN A 9 6.94 20.57 -13.28
C ASN A 9 6.42 19.16 -12.98
N PRO A 10 5.52 18.99 -12.00
CA PRO A 10 4.94 17.68 -11.73
C PRO A 10 4.11 17.21 -12.92
N GLN A 11 4.17 15.92 -13.19
CA GLN A 11 3.37 15.25 -14.22
C GLN A 11 2.53 14.15 -13.58
N TRP A 12 1.35 13.95 -14.14
CA TRP A 12 0.42 12.91 -13.76
C TRP A 12 0.30 11.89 -14.87
N TRP A 13 0.19 10.63 -14.51
CA TRP A 13 -0.11 9.59 -15.46
C TRP A 13 -1.58 9.66 -15.87
N ASP A 14 -1.83 9.96 -17.13
CA ASP A 14 -3.16 9.88 -17.71
C ASP A 14 -3.32 8.52 -18.38
N SER A 15 -3.95 7.59 -17.68
CA SER A 15 -4.15 6.21 -18.15
C SER A 15 -5.12 6.12 -19.33
N SER A 16 -5.92 7.15 -19.59
CA SER A 16 -6.79 7.22 -20.77
C SER A 16 -6.02 7.59 -22.02
N LYS A 17 -4.89 8.28 -21.86
CA LYS A 17 -3.98 8.69 -22.95
C LYS A 17 -2.67 7.90 -22.97
N GLU A 18 -2.47 7.03 -21.96
CA GLU A 18 -1.23 6.26 -21.74
C GLU A 18 0.03 7.15 -21.79
N SER A 19 -0.04 8.33 -21.16
CA SER A 19 1.05 9.31 -21.19
C SER A 19 1.14 10.15 -19.93
N TRP A 20 2.37 10.59 -19.63
CA TRP A 20 2.60 11.59 -18.59
C TRP A 20 2.18 12.97 -19.09
N THR A 21 1.42 13.70 -18.30
CA THR A 21 0.86 15.00 -18.70
C THR A 21 0.83 15.98 -17.53
N SER A 22 0.81 17.27 -17.84
CA SER A 22 0.60 18.31 -16.84
C SER A 22 -0.86 18.31 -16.34
N GLN A 23 -1.08 18.80 -15.12
CA GLN A 23 -2.40 18.81 -14.50
C GLN A 23 -3.51 19.41 -15.39
N GLY A 24 -3.24 20.55 -16.03
CA GLY A 24 -4.22 21.21 -16.90
C GLY A 24 -4.56 20.46 -18.20
N LYS A 25 -3.81 19.41 -18.52
CA LYS A 25 -4.03 18.56 -19.71
C LYS A 25 -4.52 17.17 -19.35
N LEU A 26 -4.75 16.90 -18.05
CA LEU A 26 -5.27 15.62 -17.60
C LEU A 26 -6.65 15.36 -18.18
N SER A 27 -6.97 14.12 -18.50
CA SER A 27 -8.34 13.72 -18.83
C SER A 27 -9.26 14.03 -17.65
N ARG A 28 -10.51 14.44 -17.91
CA ARG A 28 -11.46 14.78 -16.86
C ARG A 28 -11.67 13.65 -15.86
N GLU A 29 -11.67 12.43 -16.36
CA GLU A 29 -11.81 11.20 -15.58
C GLU A 29 -10.74 10.19 -16.04
N PRO A 30 -9.49 10.31 -15.58
CA PRO A 30 -8.47 9.34 -15.94
C PRO A 30 -8.84 7.96 -15.39
N LYS A 31 -8.69 6.94 -16.22
CA LYS A 31 -8.95 5.57 -15.85
C LYS A 31 -8.02 5.15 -14.69
N ALA A 32 -8.55 4.56 -13.63
CA ALA A 32 -7.76 4.01 -12.54
C ALA A 32 -6.81 2.92 -13.04
N LEU A 33 -5.57 2.89 -12.53
CA LEU A 33 -4.62 1.82 -12.83
C LEU A 33 -5.09 0.48 -12.28
N PHE A 34 -5.75 0.50 -11.13
CA PHE A 34 -6.42 -0.66 -10.51
C PHE A 34 -7.57 -0.15 -9.61
N PRO A 35 -8.73 -0.85 -9.61
CA PRO A 35 -9.94 -0.33 -8.99
C PRO A 35 -10.04 -0.58 -7.48
N ASP A 36 -9.25 -1.49 -6.94
CA ASP A 36 -9.31 -2.00 -5.56
C ASP A 36 -8.19 -1.45 -4.66
N ALA A 37 -7.66 -0.26 -5.01
CA ALA A 37 -6.68 0.41 -4.16
C ALA A 37 -7.32 0.85 -2.84
N GLN A 38 -6.59 0.65 -1.75
CA GLN A 38 -6.91 1.27 -0.48
C GLN A 38 -6.35 2.69 -0.42
N ILE A 39 -6.86 3.50 0.52
CA ILE A 39 -6.41 4.88 0.70
C ILE A 39 -4.92 4.93 1.05
N GLU A 40 -4.45 3.94 1.82
CA GLU A 40 -3.07 3.81 2.26
C GLU A 40 -2.44 2.56 1.64
N PHE A 41 -1.39 2.77 0.88
CA PHE A 41 -0.59 1.70 0.30
C PHE A 41 0.84 2.17 0.07
N THR A 42 1.74 1.26 -0.24
CA THR A 42 3.08 1.55 -0.76
C THR A 42 3.27 0.95 -2.13
N MET A 43 4.11 1.59 -2.91
CA MET A 43 4.55 1.11 -4.21
C MET A 43 6.04 1.39 -4.36
N HIS A 44 6.83 0.36 -4.66
CA HIS A 44 8.27 0.47 -4.83
C HIS A 44 8.78 -0.54 -5.84
N TYR A 45 9.95 -0.27 -6.41
CA TYR A 45 10.62 -1.24 -7.27
C TYR A 45 11.30 -2.31 -6.39
N SER A 46 10.93 -3.57 -6.58
CA SER A 46 11.56 -4.72 -5.93
C SER A 46 12.64 -5.31 -6.83
N LYS A 47 13.89 -5.28 -6.38
CA LYS A 47 15.00 -5.93 -7.08
C LYS A 47 14.84 -7.45 -7.14
N PHE A 48 14.25 -8.04 -6.10
CA PHE A 48 14.00 -9.48 -6.03
C PHE A 48 13.01 -9.93 -7.12
N PHE A 49 11.86 -9.25 -7.22
CA PHE A 49 10.83 -9.57 -8.22
C PHE A 49 11.11 -8.93 -9.59
N GLN A 50 12.11 -8.08 -9.70
CA GLN A 50 12.42 -7.30 -10.89
C GLN A 50 11.19 -6.57 -11.45
N GLY A 51 10.45 -5.90 -10.55
CA GLY A 51 9.21 -5.22 -10.89
C GLY A 51 8.72 -4.32 -9.76
N PHE A 52 7.65 -3.59 -10.01
CA PHE A 52 7.00 -2.73 -9.03
C PHE A 52 6.06 -3.57 -8.16
N LEU A 53 6.33 -3.57 -6.88
CA LEU A 53 5.53 -4.23 -5.86
C LEU A 53 4.64 -3.19 -5.16
N GLN A 54 3.34 -3.43 -5.14
CA GLN A 54 2.37 -2.64 -4.39
C GLN A 54 1.87 -3.48 -3.22
N ILE A 55 1.86 -2.88 -2.02
CA ILE A 55 1.37 -3.49 -0.77
C ILE A 55 0.27 -2.62 -0.19
N GLN A 56 -0.81 -3.24 0.22
CA GLN A 56 -1.96 -2.60 0.88
C GLN A 56 -2.63 -3.55 1.86
N THR A 57 -3.58 -3.06 2.64
CA THR A 57 -4.62 -3.92 3.24
C THR A 57 -5.69 -4.23 2.19
N SER A 58 -6.41 -5.33 2.33
CA SER A 58 -7.53 -5.72 1.49
C SER A 58 -8.68 -6.23 2.38
N GLY A 59 -9.82 -5.57 2.27
CA GLY A 59 -10.99 -5.78 3.11
C GLY A 59 -11.28 -4.59 4.01
N PHE A 60 -12.35 -4.69 4.79
CA PHE A 60 -12.74 -3.72 5.82
C PHE A 60 -12.97 -4.47 7.13
N GLY A 61 -12.61 -3.87 8.26
CA GLY A 61 -12.61 -4.58 9.54
C GLY A 61 -11.45 -5.59 9.59
N GLY A 62 -11.75 -6.88 9.63
CA GLY A 62 -10.77 -7.98 9.61
C GLY A 62 -10.06 -8.11 8.27
N ALA A 63 -9.27 -7.10 7.89
CA ALA A 63 -8.57 -7.06 6.61
C ALA A 63 -7.29 -7.92 6.62
N SER A 64 -6.86 -8.30 5.42
CA SER A 64 -5.58 -8.99 5.18
C SER A 64 -4.59 -8.06 4.51
N LEU A 65 -3.30 -8.33 4.61
CA LEU A 65 -2.30 -7.74 3.74
C LEU A 65 -2.36 -8.38 2.36
N ALA A 66 -2.30 -7.55 1.34
CA ALA A 66 -2.36 -7.96 -0.05
C ALA A 66 -1.31 -7.25 -0.88
N SER A 67 -0.91 -7.90 -1.96
CA SER A 67 0.10 -7.39 -2.89
C SER A 67 -0.34 -7.57 -4.34
N ARG A 68 0.30 -6.80 -5.20
CA ARG A 68 0.32 -7.01 -6.65
C ARG A 68 1.68 -6.62 -7.21
N LEU A 69 2.03 -7.21 -8.33
CA LEU A 69 3.30 -7.00 -9.00
C LEU A 69 3.06 -6.60 -10.45
N SER A 70 3.77 -5.56 -10.91
CA SER A 70 3.78 -5.16 -12.30
C SER A 70 5.22 -4.93 -12.78
N LYS A 71 5.49 -5.21 -14.05
CA LYS A 71 6.79 -4.90 -14.65
C LYS A 71 7.00 -3.39 -14.86
N ASN A 72 5.91 -2.65 -15.02
CA ASN A 72 5.95 -1.20 -15.24
C ASN A 72 5.16 -0.47 -14.15
N LEU A 73 5.64 0.71 -13.74
CA LEU A 73 4.95 1.55 -12.77
C LEU A 73 3.51 1.89 -13.18
N THR A 74 3.31 2.08 -14.46
CA THR A 74 2.00 2.44 -15.05
C THR A 74 1.15 1.22 -15.43
N GLY A 75 1.62 0.02 -15.10
CA GLY A 75 0.88 -1.22 -15.35
C GLY A 75 1.27 -1.94 -16.66
N PRO A 76 0.49 -2.92 -17.09
CA PRO A 76 -0.78 -3.36 -16.48
C PRO A 76 -0.59 -3.94 -15.08
N TRP A 77 -1.55 -3.65 -14.19
CA TRP A 77 -1.57 -4.16 -12.83
C TRP A 77 -2.60 -5.29 -12.70
N PRO A 78 -2.21 -6.45 -12.18
CA PRO A 78 -3.16 -7.54 -11.89
C PRO A 78 -4.02 -7.19 -10.66
N GLY A 79 -5.03 -8.01 -10.40
CA GLY A 79 -5.76 -7.98 -9.13
C GLY A 79 -4.84 -8.23 -7.94
N SER A 80 -5.21 -7.70 -6.77
CA SER A 80 -4.45 -7.93 -5.55
C SER A 80 -4.60 -9.37 -5.05
N MET A 81 -3.52 -9.93 -4.52
CA MET A 81 -3.50 -11.25 -3.90
C MET A 81 -3.21 -11.10 -2.41
N ARG A 82 -4.09 -11.62 -1.58
CA ARG A 82 -3.89 -11.68 -0.12
C ARG A 82 -2.79 -12.69 0.20
N PHE A 83 -1.88 -12.33 1.11
CA PHE A 83 -0.77 -13.19 1.49
C PHE A 83 -0.60 -13.34 3.00
N TYR A 84 -1.19 -12.45 3.81
CA TYR A 84 -1.11 -12.53 5.26
C TYR A 84 -2.39 -11.96 5.88
N THR A 85 -2.97 -12.68 6.83
CA THR A 85 -4.08 -12.22 7.65
C THR A 85 -3.61 -12.14 9.10
N PRO A 86 -3.55 -10.94 9.69
CA PRO A 86 -3.22 -10.76 11.09
C PRO A 86 -4.19 -11.52 12.02
N GLU A 87 -3.71 -11.97 13.16
CA GLU A 87 -4.57 -12.66 14.15
C GLU A 87 -5.68 -11.74 14.68
N GLU A 88 -5.38 -10.46 14.82
CA GLU A 88 -6.34 -9.44 15.25
C GLU A 88 -7.54 -9.30 14.30
N ALA A 89 -7.40 -9.74 13.04
CA ALA A 89 -8.49 -9.73 12.06
C ALA A 89 -9.71 -10.58 12.50
N TRP A 90 -9.51 -11.52 13.41
CA TRP A 90 -10.55 -12.41 13.93
C TRP A 90 -11.20 -11.87 15.22
N THR A 91 -10.70 -10.77 15.77
CA THR A 91 -11.23 -10.14 16.97
C THR A 91 -12.36 -9.19 16.59
N PRO A 92 -13.56 -9.36 17.18
CA PRO A 92 -14.68 -8.44 16.95
C PRO A 92 -14.28 -6.98 17.21
N SER A 93 -14.82 -6.07 16.42
CA SER A 93 -14.58 -4.62 16.49
C SER A 93 -13.18 -4.16 16.11
N ILE A 94 -12.20 -5.04 15.90
CA ILE A 94 -10.86 -4.65 15.46
C ILE A 94 -10.82 -4.41 13.96
N MET A 95 -10.24 -3.28 13.57
CA MET A 95 -9.94 -2.93 12.19
C MET A 95 -8.45 -3.07 11.92
N ILE A 96 -8.12 -3.63 10.76
CA ILE A 96 -6.76 -3.71 10.22
C ILE A 96 -6.66 -2.74 9.05
N TYR A 97 -5.67 -1.86 9.06
CA TYR A 97 -5.49 -0.85 8.02
C TYR A 97 -4.02 -0.45 7.85
N ALA A 98 -3.74 0.46 6.93
CA ALA A 98 -2.41 1.02 6.67
C ALA A 98 -1.33 -0.02 6.36
N GLY A 99 -1.69 -1.08 5.61
CA GLY A 99 -0.71 -2.07 5.17
C GLY A 99 0.33 -1.44 4.24
N LYS A 100 1.59 -1.39 4.69
CA LYS A 100 2.71 -0.73 4.00
C LYS A 100 3.96 -1.58 3.98
N ALA A 101 4.77 -1.39 2.94
CA ALA A 101 6.11 -1.92 2.86
C ALA A 101 7.15 -0.84 3.18
N HIS A 102 8.26 -1.26 3.77
CA HIS A 102 9.39 -0.41 4.14
C HIS A 102 10.67 -0.96 3.48
N PRO A 103 10.84 -0.74 2.16
CA PRO A 103 12.03 -1.24 1.47
C PRO A 103 13.33 -0.63 2.00
N GLU A 104 13.26 0.58 2.62
CA GLU A 104 14.38 1.27 3.26
C GLU A 104 14.88 0.57 4.54
N LEU A 105 14.03 -0.23 5.20
CA LEU A 105 14.39 -1.00 6.41
C LEU A 105 14.86 -2.41 6.09
N SER A 106 14.89 -2.78 4.83
CA SER A 106 15.15 -4.15 4.43
C SER A 106 16.64 -4.48 4.41
N GLY A 107 16.94 -5.64 5.04
CA GLY A 107 18.14 -6.41 4.73
C GLY A 107 17.81 -7.52 3.73
N ALA A 108 17.96 -8.80 4.14
CA ALA A 108 17.52 -9.94 3.32
C ALA A 108 16.00 -10.18 3.49
N GLY A 109 15.17 -9.40 2.83
CA GLY A 109 13.71 -9.55 2.93
C GLY A 109 12.98 -8.23 2.78
N LEU A 110 11.72 -8.17 3.19
CA LEU A 110 10.90 -6.97 3.18
C LEU A 110 10.25 -6.77 4.54
N VAL A 111 10.45 -5.58 5.11
CA VAL A 111 9.73 -5.16 6.32
C VAL A 111 8.38 -4.59 5.91
N LEU A 112 7.34 -5.03 6.58
CA LEU A 112 5.98 -4.58 6.40
C LEU A 112 5.43 -4.04 7.71
N THR A 113 4.48 -3.12 7.62
CA THR A 113 3.68 -2.69 8.76
C THR A 113 2.20 -2.72 8.44
N TYR A 114 1.39 -2.87 9.47
CA TYR A 114 -0.02 -2.56 9.48
C TYR A 114 -0.38 -1.94 10.81
N ALA A 115 -1.51 -1.28 10.88
CA ALA A 115 -2.04 -0.73 12.13
C ALA A 115 -3.37 -1.40 12.50
N THR A 116 -3.66 -1.40 13.80
CA THR A 116 -4.93 -1.85 14.36
C THR A 116 -5.68 -0.67 14.96
N ASN A 117 -6.99 -0.72 14.94
CA ASN A 117 -7.87 0.23 15.60
C ASN A 117 -9.12 -0.51 16.04
N SER A 118 -9.99 0.13 16.84
CA SER A 118 -11.27 -0.42 17.23
C SER A 118 -12.42 0.48 16.79
N LEU A 119 -13.54 -0.14 16.41
CA LEU A 119 -14.82 0.53 16.24
C LEU A 119 -15.51 0.82 17.60
N ASP A 120 -15.03 0.19 18.67
CA ASP A 120 -15.45 0.47 20.05
C ASP A 120 -14.50 1.50 20.66
N PHE A 121 -15.02 2.71 20.88
CA PHE A 121 -14.24 3.80 21.45
C PHE A 121 -13.79 3.51 22.90
N ALA A 122 -14.57 2.80 23.68
CA ALA A 122 -14.18 2.42 25.02
C ALA A 122 -12.99 1.46 25.02
N GLN A 123 -12.98 0.50 24.12
CA GLN A 123 -11.84 -0.39 23.91
C GLN A 123 -10.59 0.40 23.48
N LEU A 124 -10.75 1.36 22.57
CA LEU A 124 -9.63 2.19 22.12
C LEU A 124 -8.99 3.00 23.26
N MET A 125 -9.79 3.42 24.22
CA MET A 125 -9.32 4.19 25.39
C MET A 125 -8.64 3.33 26.46
N THR A 126 -8.85 2.03 26.46
CA THR A 126 -8.39 1.12 27.51
C THR A 126 -7.35 0.11 27.06
N ASP A 127 -7.26 -0.13 25.76
CA ASP A 127 -6.32 -1.09 25.16
C ASP A 127 -5.15 -0.37 24.48
N GLU A 128 -4.07 -0.19 25.22
CA GLU A 128 -2.85 0.46 24.72
C GLU A 128 -2.17 -0.30 23.57
N SER A 129 -2.55 -1.55 23.33
CA SER A 129 -1.99 -2.34 22.22
C SER A 129 -2.54 -1.92 20.86
N LEU A 130 -3.67 -1.20 20.85
CA LEU A 130 -4.25 -0.65 19.62
C LEU A 130 -3.54 0.62 19.18
N TYR A 131 -3.70 0.97 17.91
CA TYR A 131 -3.15 2.18 17.28
C TYR A 131 -1.64 2.18 17.04
N TYR A 132 -0.91 1.17 17.47
CA TYR A 132 0.52 1.03 17.21
C TYR A 132 0.79 0.23 15.93
N PRO A 133 1.79 0.60 15.13
CA PRO A 133 2.17 -0.19 13.97
C PRO A 133 2.72 -1.56 14.40
N ARG A 134 2.20 -2.59 13.78
CA ARG A 134 2.72 -3.96 13.87
C ARG A 134 3.74 -4.17 12.78
N PHE A 135 4.87 -4.77 13.12
CA PHE A 135 5.96 -5.04 12.19
C PHE A 135 6.00 -6.52 11.81
N LEU A 136 6.11 -6.78 10.52
CA LEU A 136 6.32 -8.10 9.95
C LEU A 136 7.59 -8.08 9.11
N LYS A 137 8.28 -9.21 9.05
CA LYS A 137 9.39 -9.41 8.13
C LYS A 137 9.10 -10.59 7.22
N MET A 138 9.05 -10.34 5.92
CA MET A 138 9.03 -11.37 4.89
C MET A 138 10.46 -11.65 4.47
N ASN A 139 10.87 -12.92 4.52
CA ASN A 139 12.14 -13.35 3.98
C ASN A 139 11.91 -13.92 2.57
N TRP A 140 12.87 -13.68 1.69
CA TRP A 140 12.89 -14.30 0.37
C TRP A 140 13.69 -15.60 0.48
N GLU A 141 13.07 -16.72 0.20
CA GLU A 141 13.71 -18.02 0.03
C GLU A 141 13.92 -18.31 -1.46
#